data_bb77835350d3e7a611571c8638b2ebf0
#
_entry.id   bb77835350d3e7a611571c8638b2ebf0
#
_cell.length_a   1.000
_cell.length_b   1.000
_cell.length_c   1.000
_cell.angle_alpha   90.00
_cell.angle_beta   90.00
_cell.angle_gamma   90.00
#
_symmetry.space_group_name_H-M   'P 1'
#
loop_
_entity.id
_entity.type
_entity.pdbx_description
1 polymer ?
#
loop_
_entity_poly.entity_id
_entity_poly.type
_entity_poly.pdbx_seq_one_letter_code
_entity_poly.pdbx_strand_id
1 'polypeptide(L)'
;MHIGNLRTALFAYLFAKSQNGKFILRIEDTDQGRYVEGAVDVIYETLKTARLYHDEGPDIGGEYGPYVQSERKGMYRQFALELVEKGAAYYCFCQKGEKESESMEGYDRHCRNLSKEEVEAQLAAGKPYVIRQRIPLEGSTSWNDLVYGEISVENSTLDDQVLLKSDGMPTYNFANVVDDHLMNITHIIRGSEYLSSNPKYLLLYDAFGWERPQYIHLPIINGKNPDGSISKLSKRHGAVSFQALVEQGYLPEGIINYIALLGWSPKTEQEIFSMDGLIAQFSIAGVHKSPAVFDYQKLDWVNGQHISMMDPEEFIRMALPYARIEGTFLEPKWRKLASLLQSRISKLSEIPEKISFLFQLPDYDTELFVNKKNKSTLETSAAILRQAIDCLSAVQDWSEETLLGTLTELAGRLGLKLGPLTWPVRLSLSGLLATPGGAIDILYLLGREESLKRLENGIRRLENKNLVDEK
;
A
#
# COMPACT_ATOMS: atom_id res chain seq x y z
N MET A 1 -7.56 5.41 -1.29
CA MET A 1 -6.83 5.47 -2.59
C MET A 1 -6.28 4.10 -2.96
N HIS A 2 -6.34 3.68 -4.25
CA HIS A 2 -5.77 2.41 -4.72
C HIS A 2 -4.23 2.44 -4.66
N ILE A 3 -3.61 1.30 -4.29
CA ILE A 3 -2.14 1.17 -4.14
C ILE A 3 -1.38 1.57 -5.42
N GLY A 4 -1.91 1.25 -6.61
CA GLY A 4 -1.29 1.66 -7.88
C GLY A 4 -1.18 3.17 -8.05
N ASN A 5 -2.25 3.90 -7.71
CA ASN A 5 -2.26 5.37 -7.78
C ASN A 5 -1.34 5.97 -6.71
N LEU A 6 -1.37 5.40 -5.49
CA LEU A 6 -0.49 5.86 -4.42
C LEU A 6 0.99 5.63 -4.75
N ARG A 7 1.35 4.50 -5.41
CA ARG A 7 2.72 4.28 -5.89
C ARG A 7 3.15 5.35 -6.89
N THR A 8 2.28 5.71 -7.83
CA THR A 8 2.58 6.77 -8.82
C THR A 8 2.81 8.10 -8.11
N ALA A 9 1.94 8.48 -7.17
CA ALA A 9 2.11 9.68 -6.36
C ALA A 9 3.39 9.64 -5.51
N LEU A 10 3.69 8.50 -4.88
CA LEU A 10 4.91 8.30 -4.10
C LEU A 10 6.17 8.48 -4.96
N PHE A 11 6.22 7.86 -6.15
CA PHE A 11 7.40 7.97 -7.01
C PHE A 11 7.58 9.41 -7.54
N ALA A 12 6.48 10.09 -7.88
CA ALA A 12 6.52 11.51 -8.24
C ALA A 12 7.03 12.37 -7.08
N TYR A 13 6.54 12.12 -5.86
CA TYR A 13 7.00 12.80 -4.65
C TYR A 13 8.48 12.55 -4.38
N LEU A 14 8.90 11.29 -4.35
CA LEU A 14 10.30 10.91 -4.09
C LEU A 14 11.24 11.50 -5.13
N PHE A 15 10.85 11.46 -6.42
CA PHE A 15 11.63 12.05 -7.49
C PHE A 15 11.74 13.58 -7.31
N ALA A 16 10.63 14.27 -7.13
CA ALA A 16 10.63 15.73 -6.93
C ALA A 16 11.52 16.12 -5.74
N LYS A 17 11.34 15.46 -4.58
CA LYS A 17 12.11 15.79 -3.37
C LYS A 17 13.60 15.42 -3.50
N SER A 18 13.95 14.33 -4.17
CA SER A 18 15.35 13.95 -4.42
C SER A 18 16.08 14.94 -5.33
N GLN A 19 15.35 15.70 -6.15
CA GLN A 19 15.89 16.72 -7.05
C GLN A 19 15.71 18.16 -6.50
N ASN A 20 15.26 18.34 -5.26
CA ASN A 20 14.88 19.64 -4.68
C ASN A 20 13.80 20.37 -5.50
N GLY A 21 12.96 19.63 -6.18
CA GLY A 21 11.84 20.10 -6.98
C GLY A 21 10.55 20.22 -6.17
N LYS A 22 9.48 20.66 -6.86
CA LYS A 22 8.14 20.79 -6.30
C LYS A 22 7.26 19.60 -6.70
N PHE A 23 6.47 19.10 -5.76
CA PHE A 23 5.40 18.13 -5.98
C PHE A 23 4.06 18.88 -5.94
N ILE A 24 3.35 18.91 -7.07
CA ILE A 24 2.10 19.67 -7.26
C ILE A 24 0.92 18.71 -7.26
N LEU A 25 -0.15 19.05 -6.54
CA LEU A 25 -1.43 18.36 -6.60
C LEU A 25 -2.40 19.13 -7.50
N ARG A 26 -2.88 18.49 -8.57
CA ARG A 26 -3.90 18.99 -9.47
C ARG A 26 -5.12 18.06 -9.49
N ILE A 27 -6.31 18.62 -9.35
CA ILE A 27 -7.57 17.88 -9.45
C ILE A 27 -8.05 17.93 -10.90
N GLU A 28 -8.16 16.76 -11.52
CA GLU A 28 -8.50 16.58 -12.92
C GLU A 28 -9.97 16.13 -13.06
N ASP A 29 -10.88 17.07 -12.90
CA ASP A 29 -12.33 16.89 -12.89
C ASP A 29 -13.02 17.26 -14.22
N THR A 30 -12.34 17.06 -15.35
CA THR A 30 -12.89 17.37 -16.70
C THR A 30 -14.12 16.52 -17.07
N ASP A 31 -14.34 15.38 -16.43
CA ASP A 31 -15.54 14.55 -16.60
C ASP A 31 -16.51 14.75 -15.43
N GLN A 32 -17.30 15.81 -15.51
CA GLN A 32 -18.28 16.18 -14.48
C GLN A 32 -19.37 15.10 -14.27
N GLY A 33 -19.62 14.24 -15.26
CA GLY A 33 -20.56 13.12 -15.13
C GLY A 33 -20.08 11.98 -14.25
N ARG A 34 -18.79 11.96 -13.92
CA ARG A 34 -18.16 10.98 -13.02
C ARG A 34 -17.76 11.56 -11.65
N TYR A 35 -18.25 12.74 -11.34
CA TYR A 35 -17.99 13.34 -10.03
C TYR A 35 -18.50 12.43 -8.90
N VAL A 36 -17.63 12.18 -7.93
CA VAL A 36 -17.96 11.42 -6.71
C VAL A 36 -17.71 12.34 -5.52
N GLU A 37 -18.77 12.65 -4.78
CA GLU A 37 -18.67 13.47 -3.57
C GLU A 37 -17.71 12.82 -2.57
N GLY A 38 -16.85 13.60 -1.92
CA GLY A 38 -15.85 13.14 -0.96
C GLY A 38 -14.61 12.47 -1.58
N ALA A 39 -14.53 12.28 -2.91
CA ALA A 39 -13.35 11.66 -3.53
C ALA A 39 -12.07 12.47 -3.32
N VAL A 40 -12.18 13.79 -3.34
CA VAL A 40 -11.05 14.71 -3.12
C VAL A 40 -10.58 14.64 -1.67
N ASP A 41 -11.50 14.55 -0.70
CA ASP A 41 -11.16 14.42 0.72
C ASP A 41 -10.36 13.13 0.98
N VAL A 42 -10.74 12.02 0.32
CA VAL A 42 -9.98 10.77 0.38
C VAL A 42 -8.57 10.93 -0.16
N ILE A 43 -8.35 11.76 -1.17
CA ILE A 43 -7.02 12.06 -1.71
C ILE A 43 -6.20 12.81 -0.65
N TYR A 44 -6.73 13.91 -0.10
CA TYR A 44 -6.05 14.70 0.93
C TYR A 44 -5.70 13.87 2.17
N GLU A 45 -6.68 13.11 2.70
CA GLU A 45 -6.45 12.21 3.85
C GLU A 45 -5.35 11.18 3.54
N THR A 46 -5.38 10.57 2.35
CA THR A 46 -4.34 9.60 1.95
C THR A 46 -2.97 10.24 1.91
N LEU A 47 -2.83 11.37 1.22
CA LEU A 47 -1.55 12.06 1.08
C LEU A 47 -1.01 12.51 2.44
N LYS A 48 -1.87 13.05 3.30
CA LYS A 48 -1.53 13.46 4.67
C LYS A 48 -1.05 12.28 5.51
N THR A 49 -1.81 11.17 5.54
CA THR A 49 -1.48 9.98 6.32
C THR A 49 -0.21 9.30 5.78
N ALA A 50 -0.02 9.31 4.46
CA ALA A 50 1.18 8.81 3.79
C ALA A 50 2.39 9.77 3.89
N ARG A 51 2.22 10.97 4.46
CA ARG A 51 3.22 12.06 4.55
C ARG A 51 3.77 12.51 3.19
N LEU A 52 2.93 12.45 2.15
CA LEU A 52 3.24 12.95 0.81
C LEU A 52 2.73 14.39 0.67
N TYR A 53 3.42 15.32 1.30
CA TYR A 53 3.01 16.73 1.33
C TYR A 53 3.33 17.41 0.00
N HIS A 54 2.29 17.88 -0.71
CA HIS A 54 2.46 18.68 -1.92
C HIS A 54 2.89 20.12 -1.58
N ASP A 55 3.62 20.72 -2.51
CA ASP A 55 4.16 22.08 -2.35
C ASP A 55 3.19 23.12 -2.90
N GLU A 56 2.33 22.74 -3.84
CA GLU A 56 1.27 23.55 -4.43
C GLU A 56 0.03 22.68 -4.69
N GLY A 57 -1.15 23.26 -4.56
CA GLY A 57 -2.41 22.54 -4.77
C GLY A 57 -3.64 23.36 -4.44
N PRO A 58 -4.86 22.82 -4.62
CA PRO A 58 -6.10 23.55 -4.42
C PRO A 58 -6.30 24.08 -3.01
N ASP A 59 -5.81 23.35 -2.00
CA ASP A 59 -5.97 23.62 -0.56
C ASP A 59 -4.93 24.61 -0.01
N ILE A 60 -3.74 24.64 -0.59
CA ILE A 60 -2.63 25.48 -0.11
C ILE A 60 -2.27 26.62 -1.08
N GLY A 61 -2.84 26.61 -2.30
CA GLY A 61 -2.49 27.58 -3.34
C GLY A 61 -1.12 27.34 -3.95
N GLY A 62 -0.57 28.37 -4.56
CA GLY A 62 0.74 28.35 -5.20
C GLY A 62 0.81 29.32 -6.39
N GLU A 63 1.92 29.25 -7.12
CA GLU A 63 2.24 30.20 -8.21
C GLU A 63 1.41 29.94 -9.48
N TYR A 64 1.00 28.68 -9.72
CA TYR A 64 0.43 28.24 -11.00
C TYR A 64 -1.08 27.94 -10.94
N GLY A 65 -1.77 28.36 -9.88
CA GLY A 65 -3.23 28.15 -9.72
C GLY A 65 -4.08 28.77 -10.84
N PRO A 66 -5.37 28.40 -10.88
CA PRO A 66 -6.05 27.42 -10.03
C PRO A 66 -5.64 25.96 -10.35
N TYR A 67 -5.74 25.06 -9.34
CA TYR A 67 -5.30 23.66 -9.44
C TYR A 67 -6.45 22.68 -9.64
N VAL A 68 -7.65 23.17 -9.95
CA VAL A 68 -8.82 22.37 -10.31
C VAL A 68 -9.16 22.65 -11.77
N GLN A 69 -9.22 21.62 -12.60
CA GLN A 69 -9.35 21.80 -14.04
C GLN A 69 -10.69 22.44 -14.46
N SER A 70 -11.78 22.16 -13.78
CA SER A 70 -13.07 22.81 -14.04
C SER A 70 -13.02 24.34 -13.83
N GLU A 71 -12.21 24.84 -12.90
CA GLU A 71 -12.00 26.28 -12.68
C GLU A 71 -11.19 26.95 -13.80
N ARG A 72 -10.44 26.15 -14.58
CA ARG A 72 -9.62 26.59 -15.72
C ARG A 72 -10.35 26.54 -17.07
N LYS A 73 -11.62 26.14 -17.09
CA LYS A 73 -12.40 25.89 -18.32
C LYS A 73 -12.23 26.93 -19.41
N GLY A 74 -12.23 28.23 -19.07
CA GLY A 74 -12.10 29.32 -20.02
C GLY A 74 -10.77 29.35 -20.76
N MET A 75 -9.69 28.85 -20.15
CA MET A 75 -8.35 28.88 -20.73
C MET A 75 -8.18 27.86 -21.86
N TYR A 76 -8.73 26.65 -21.71
CA TYR A 76 -8.53 25.59 -22.70
C TYR A 76 -9.09 25.90 -24.07
N ARG A 77 -10.22 26.66 -24.14
CA ARG A 77 -10.80 27.04 -25.40
C ARG A 77 -9.84 27.88 -26.24
N GLN A 78 -9.10 28.80 -25.63
CA GLN A 78 -8.13 29.66 -26.33
C GLN A 78 -7.05 28.81 -27.00
N PHE A 79 -6.48 27.85 -26.28
CA PHE A 79 -5.47 26.94 -26.83
C PHE A 79 -6.01 26.02 -27.91
N ALA A 80 -7.27 25.51 -27.76
CA ALA A 80 -7.90 24.71 -28.80
C ALA A 80 -8.09 25.51 -30.11
N LEU A 81 -8.49 26.78 -30.03
CA LEU A 81 -8.64 27.68 -31.19
C LEU A 81 -7.27 28.02 -31.80
N GLU A 82 -6.24 28.24 -31.00
CA GLU A 82 -4.87 28.43 -31.50
C GLU A 82 -4.40 27.24 -32.34
N LEU A 83 -4.69 26.00 -31.91
CA LEU A 83 -4.37 24.83 -32.70
C LEU A 83 -5.16 24.75 -34.02
N VAL A 84 -6.41 25.25 -34.04
CA VAL A 84 -7.19 25.34 -35.29
C VAL A 84 -6.54 26.36 -36.24
N GLU A 85 -6.14 27.53 -35.75
CA GLU A 85 -5.45 28.56 -36.55
C GLU A 85 -4.11 28.05 -37.10
N LYS A 86 -3.37 27.28 -36.33
CA LYS A 86 -2.12 26.62 -36.74
C LYS A 86 -2.34 25.40 -37.65
N GLY A 87 -3.60 25.01 -37.93
CA GLY A 87 -3.91 23.84 -38.75
C GLY A 87 -3.64 22.47 -38.08
N ALA A 88 -3.32 22.46 -36.77
CA ALA A 88 -3.07 21.27 -35.98
C ALA A 88 -4.35 20.72 -35.30
N ALA A 89 -5.46 21.41 -35.41
CA ALA A 89 -6.78 20.96 -35.00
C ALA A 89 -7.86 21.42 -36.01
N TYR A 90 -9.08 20.92 -35.86
CA TYR A 90 -10.19 21.28 -36.73
C TYR A 90 -11.54 21.11 -36.02
N TYR A 91 -12.55 21.81 -36.53
CA TYR A 91 -13.94 21.69 -36.10
C TYR A 91 -14.55 20.39 -36.61
N CYS A 92 -15.22 19.66 -35.75
CA CYS A 92 -15.95 18.45 -36.10
C CYS A 92 -17.42 18.60 -35.68
N PHE A 93 -18.34 18.48 -36.62
CA PHE A 93 -19.77 18.66 -36.46
C PHE A 93 -20.54 17.32 -36.42
N CYS A 94 -19.84 16.17 -36.40
CA CYS A 94 -20.46 14.84 -36.29
C CYS A 94 -21.16 14.71 -34.95
N GLN A 95 -22.38 14.17 -34.97
CA GLN A 95 -23.11 13.82 -33.74
C GLN A 95 -22.63 12.48 -33.21
N LYS A 96 -22.70 12.30 -31.88
CA LYS A 96 -22.32 11.08 -31.22
C LYS A 96 -23.25 9.93 -31.72
N GLY A 97 -22.68 8.89 -32.29
CA GLY A 97 -23.42 7.74 -32.83
C GLY A 97 -23.69 7.78 -34.35
N GLU A 98 -23.48 8.90 -35.07
CA GLU A 98 -23.76 8.94 -36.51
C GLU A 98 -22.69 8.28 -37.40
N LYS A 99 -21.46 8.07 -36.89
CA LYS A 99 -20.37 7.40 -37.62
C LYS A 99 -19.31 6.79 -36.69
N GLU A 100 -19.73 6.12 -35.63
CA GLU A 100 -18.91 5.05 -35.07
C GLU A 100 -19.08 3.90 -36.06
N SER A 101 -18.07 3.65 -36.92
CA SER A 101 -18.08 2.51 -37.81
C SER A 101 -18.27 1.23 -36.95
N GLU A 102 -19.04 0.29 -37.41
CA GLU A 102 -19.16 -1.07 -36.80
C GLU A 102 -17.81 -1.81 -36.79
N SER A 103 -16.77 -1.22 -37.42
CA SER A 103 -15.37 -1.64 -37.32
C SER A 103 -14.70 -0.97 -36.10
N MET A 104 -13.89 -1.69 -35.33
CA MET A 104 -13.10 -1.23 -34.16
C MET A 104 -12.05 -0.15 -34.50
N GLU A 105 -12.19 0.60 -35.57
CA GLU A 105 -11.20 1.51 -36.16
C GLU A 105 -11.46 3.00 -35.93
N GLY A 106 -11.96 3.41 -34.77
CA GLY A 106 -11.93 4.83 -34.37
C GLY A 106 -12.77 5.78 -35.25
N TYR A 107 -12.50 7.10 -35.10
CA TYR A 107 -13.19 8.16 -35.85
C TYR A 107 -12.73 8.23 -37.32
N ASP A 108 -13.68 8.25 -38.28
CA ASP A 108 -13.47 8.22 -39.75
C ASP A 108 -12.84 9.47 -40.35
N ARG A 109 -12.52 10.50 -39.55
CA ARG A 109 -11.96 11.79 -39.95
C ARG A 109 -12.83 12.60 -40.95
N HIS A 110 -14.13 12.33 -40.96
CA HIS A 110 -15.07 12.93 -41.90
C HIS A 110 -14.95 14.48 -42.01
N CYS A 111 -14.91 15.19 -40.87
CA CYS A 111 -14.83 16.65 -40.87
C CYS A 111 -13.41 17.22 -41.06
N ARG A 112 -12.40 16.35 -41.19
CA ARG A 112 -10.98 16.79 -41.25
C ARG A 112 -10.66 17.68 -42.42
N ASN A 113 -11.36 17.49 -43.55
CA ASN A 113 -11.09 18.15 -44.82
C ASN A 113 -12.18 19.17 -45.23
N LEU A 114 -13.05 19.57 -44.30
CA LEU A 114 -14.01 20.64 -44.56
C LEU A 114 -13.29 21.93 -44.94
N SER A 115 -13.80 22.62 -45.96
CA SER A 115 -13.30 23.92 -46.34
C SER A 115 -13.60 24.98 -45.28
N LYS A 116 -12.91 26.10 -45.32
CA LYS A 116 -13.15 27.19 -44.39
C LYS A 116 -14.59 27.72 -44.49
N GLU A 117 -15.11 27.82 -45.73
CA GLU A 117 -16.47 28.30 -46.02
C GLU A 117 -17.51 27.32 -45.45
N GLU A 118 -17.28 26.00 -45.56
CA GLU A 118 -18.19 25.00 -45.01
C GLU A 118 -18.19 25.04 -43.46
N VAL A 119 -17.01 25.23 -42.83
CA VAL A 119 -16.90 25.40 -41.40
C VAL A 119 -17.63 26.66 -40.93
N GLU A 120 -17.39 27.81 -41.59
CA GLU A 120 -18.05 29.09 -41.27
C GLU A 120 -19.58 28.97 -41.39
N ALA A 121 -20.07 28.35 -42.46
CA ALA A 121 -21.51 28.13 -42.66
C ALA A 121 -22.13 27.29 -41.55
N GLN A 122 -21.45 26.25 -41.09
CA GLN A 122 -21.95 25.41 -40.01
C GLN A 122 -21.91 26.12 -38.65
N LEU A 123 -20.86 26.89 -38.37
CA LEU A 123 -20.76 27.74 -37.19
C LEU A 123 -21.86 28.82 -37.18
N ALA A 124 -22.07 29.52 -38.33
CA ALA A 124 -23.14 30.52 -38.47
C ALA A 124 -24.55 29.92 -38.29
N ALA A 125 -24.75 28.66 -38.69
CA ALA A 125 -25.98 27.91 -38.46
C ALA A 125 -26.16 27.45 -37.00
N GLY A 126 -25.23 27.75 -36.11
CA GLY A 126 -25.29 27.37 -34.67
C GLY A 126 -25.17 25.88 -34.43
N LYS A 127 -24.60 25.09 -35.34
CA LYS A 127 -24.44 23.65 -35.14
C LYS A 127 -23.48 23.38 -33.99
N PRO A 128 -23.82 22.44 -33.10
CA PRO A 128 -22.89 22.00 -32.06
C PRO A 128 -21.65 21.35 -32.71
N TYR A 129 -20.50 21.57 -32.08
CA TYR A 129 -19.24 21.06 -32.58
C TYR A 129 -18.32 20.62 -31.43
N VAL A 130 -17.31 19.82 -31.77
CA VAL A 130 -16.13 19.55 -30.96
C VAL A 130 -14.88 19.99 -31.71
N ILE A 131 -13.78 20.22 -31.03
CA ILE A 131 -12.48 20.45 -31.67
C ILE A 131 -11.67 19.18 -31.56
N ARG A 132 -11.15 18.68 -32.69
CA ARG A 132 -10.32 17.48 -32.76
C ARG A 132 -8.87 17.85 -33.16
N GLN A 133 -7.93 17.09 -32.60
CA GLN A 133 -6.53 17.12 -32.99
C GLN A 133 -6.38 16.58 -34.42
N ARG A 134 -5.57 17.25 -35.23
CA ARG A 134 -5.23 16.80 -36.57
C ARG A 134 -3.92 16.01 -36.52
N ILE A 135 -4.01 14.73 -36.28
CA ILE A 135 -2.84 13.84 -36.23
C ILE A 135 -2.21 13.71 -37.63
N PRO A 136 -0.86 13.81 -37.82
CA PRO A 136 -0.21 13.48 -39.08
C PRO A 136 -0.57 12.07 -39.55
N LEU A 137 -0.87 11.91 -40.85
CA LEU A 137 -1.25 10.58 -41.41
C LEU A 137 -0.04 9.68 -41.68
N GLU A 138 1.13 10.29 -41.81
CA GLU A 138 2.39 9.63 -42.14
C GLU A 138 3.48 9.98 -41.10
N GLY A 139 4.57 9.21 -41.12
CA GLY A 139 5.68 9.35 -40.19
C GLY A 139 5.45 8.73 -38.85
N SER A 140 6.38 8.92 -37.93
CA SER A 140 6.34 8.40 -36.58
C SER A 140 6.65 9.45 -35.54
N THR A 141 6.10 9.28 -34.34
CA THR A 141 6.39 10.11 -33.18
C THR A 141 7.24 9.34 -32.19
N SER A 142 8.44 9.85 -31.92
CA SER A 142 9.44 9.21 -31.06
C SER A 142 9.74 10.06 -29.83
N TRP A 143 10.07 9.38 -28.73
CA TRP A 143 10.56 10.00 -27.48
C TRP A 143 11.46 9.04 -26.73
N ASN A 144 12.25 9.57 -25.81
CA ASN A 144 12.99 8.77 -24.86
C ASN A 144 12.25 8.76 -23.51
N ASP A 145 11.73 7.60 -23.11
CA ASP A 145 11.16 7.37 -21.79
C ASP A 145 12.28 7.00 -20.81
N LEU A 146 12.32 7.63 -19.64
CA LEU A 146 13.43 7.42 -18.70
C LEU A 146 13.45 6.02 -18.08
N VAL A 147 12.36 5.24 -18.20
CA VAL A 147 12.30 3.83 -17.76
C VAL A 147 12.39 2.89 -18.95
N TYR A 148 11.56 3.10 -19.98
CA TYR A 148 11.47 2.17 -21.11
C TYR A 148 12.52 2.41 -22.21
N GLY A 149 13.16 3.59 -22.23
CA GLY A 149 14.12 3.99 -23.26
C GLY A 149 13.43 4.58 -24.48
N GLU A 150 14.07 4.44 -25.65
CA GLU A 150 13.54 4.99 -26.90
C GLU A 150 12.29 4.23 -27.36
N ILE A 151 11.22 4.97 -27.62
CA ILE A 151 9.93 4.47 -28.09
C ILE A 151 9.53 5.26 -29.32
N SER A 152 9.03 4.56 -30.35
CA SER A 152 8.52 5.16 -31.59
C SER A 152 7.18 4.53 -31.94
N VAL A 153 6.23 5.36 -32.34
CA VAL A 153 4.87 4.95 -32.71
C VAL A 153 4.51 5.57 -34.07
N GLU A 154 4.04 4.74 -35.01
CA GLU A 154 3.58 5.19 -36.31
C GLU A 154 2.32 6.08 -36.15
N ASN A 155 2.35 7.29 -36.72
CA ASN A 155 1.25 8.24 -36.61
C ASN A 155 -0.04 7.74 -37.23
N SER A 156 0.04 6.89 -38.28
CA SER A 156 -1.11 6.26 -38.95
C SER A 156 -1.96 5.39 -38.03
N THR A 157 -1.39 4.90 -36.91
CA THR A 157 -2.08 4.10 -35.90
C THR A 157 -2.87 4.93 -34.90
N LEU A 158 -2.70 6.25 -34.90
CA LEU A 158 -3.34 7.17 -33.97
C LEU A 158 -4.64 7.72 -34.59
N ASP A 159 -5.65 7.92 -33.75
CA ASP A 159 -6.91 8.57 -34.12
C ASP A 159 -6.92 10.08 -33.81
N ASP A 160 -7.71 10.85 -34.55
CA ASP A 160 -7.92 12.26 -34.29
C ASP A 160 -8.81 12.46 -33.05
N GLN A 161 -8.17 12.52 -31.86
CA GLN A 161 -8.86 12.64 -30.58
C GLN A 161 -9.60 13.98 -30.41
N VAL A 162 -10.67 13.99 -29.64
CA VAL A 162 -11.34 15.22 -29.23
C VAL A 162 -10.46 15.96 -28.23
N LEU A 163 -10.23 17.25 -28.45
CA LEU A 163 -9.54 18.16 -27.54
C LEU A 163 -10.54 18.94 -26.68
N LEU A 164 -11.53 19.58 -27.33
CA LEU A 164 -12.57 20.34 -26.66
C LEU A 164 -13.94 19.77 -26.97
N LYS A 165 -14.71 19.47 -25.92
CA LYS A 165 -16.08 18.96 -26.03
C LYS A 165 -17.08 20.06 -26.40
N SER A 166 -18.29 19.67 -26.82
CA SER A 166 -19.34 20.63 -27.23
C SER A 166 -19.84 21.53 -26.08
N ASP A 167 -19.68 21.11 -24.83
CA ASP A 167 -19.96 21.90 -23.64
C ASP A 167 -18.84 22.91 -23.28
N GLY A 168 -17.76 22.93 -24.07
CA GLY A 168 -16.59 23.78 -23.87
C GLY A 168 -15.60 23.26 -22.84
N MET A 169 -15.83 22.07 -22.27
CA MET A 169 -14.84 21.41 -21.41
C MET A 169 -13.79 20.69 -22.25
N PRO A 170 -12.52 20.70 -21.83
CA PRO A 170 -11.49 19.90 -22.49
C PRO A 170 -11.69 18.42 -22.20
N THR A 171 -11.09 17.57 -23.02
CA THR A 171 -10.85 16.19 -22.64
C THR A 171 -9.63 16.12 -21.72
N TYR A 172 -9.53 15.01 -20.95
CA TYR A 172 -8.35 14.73 -20.12
C TYR A 172 -7.04 14.89 -20.92
N ASN A 173 -6.99 14.30 -22.10
CA ASN A 173 -5.79 14.27 -22.94
C ASN A 173 -5.33 15.66 -23.44
N PHE A 174 -6.21 16.65 -23.45
CA PHE A 174 -5.88 18.01 -23.83
C PHE A 174 -5.56 18.86 -22.59
N ALA A 175 -6.40 18.75 -21.56
CA ALA A 175 -6.23 19.53 -20.34
C ALA A 175 -4.88 19.30 -19.68
N ASN A 176 -4.43 18.03 -19.59
CA ASN A 176 -3.17 17.71 -18.96
C ASN A 176 -1.96 18.36 -19.68
N VAL A 177 -1.95 18.38 -21.02
CA VAL A 177 -0.86 18.98 -21.80
C VAL A 177 -0.79 20.50 -21.59
N VAL A 178 -1.96 21.17 -21.63
CA VAL A 178 -2.05 22.62 -21.40
C VAL A 178 -1.61 22.98 -19.98
N ASP A 179 -2.12 22.23 -19.00
CA ASP A 179 -1.80 22.50 -17.60
C ASP A 179 -0.35 22.18 -17.26
N ASP A 180 0.19 21.08 -17.77
CA ASP A 180 1.59 20.73 -17.57
C ASP A 180 2.53 21.82 -18.12
N HIS A 181 2.21 22.37 -19.28
CA HIS A 181 2.96 23.50 -19.83
C HIS A 181 2.82 24.77 -18.96
N LEU A 182 1.58 25.16 -18.62
CA LEU A 182 1.31 26.38 -17.85
C LEU A 182 1.80 26.30 -16.40
N MET A 183 1.93 25.09 -15.85
CA MET A 183 2.46 24.84 -14.52
C MET A 183 3.96 24.53 -14.53
N ASN A 184 4.64 24.67 -15.68
CA ASN A 184 6.07 24.40 -15.84
C ASN A 184 6.48 23.01 -15.36
N ILE A 185 5.65 21.99 -15.66
CA ILE A 185 5.96 20.60 -15.29
C ILE A 185 7.12 20.10 -16.15
N THR A 186 8.20 19.72 -15.51
CA THR A 186 9.42 19.23 -16.15
C THR A 186 9.43 17.72 -16.36
N HIS A 187 8.76 16.97 -15.48
CA HIS A 187 8.74 15.51 -15.50
C HIS A 187 7.34 15.00 -15.23
N ILE A 188 6.89 14.04 -16.03
CA ILE A 188 5.58 13.38 -15.91
C ILE A 188 5.80 11.93 -15.51
N ILE A 189 5.32 11.55 -14.31
CA ILE A 189 5.38 10.18 -13.82
C ILE A 189 3.97 9.60 -13.80
N ARG A 190 3.75 8.50 -14.54
CA ARG A 190 2.42 7.87 -14.63
C ARG A 190 2.50 6.39 -15.00
N GLY A 191 1.38 5.70 -15.00
CA GLY A 191 1.33 4.28 -15.35
C GLY A 191 1.62 4.01 -16.82
N SER A 192 2.16 2.83 -17.12
CA SER A 192 2.49 2.40 -18.50
C SER A 192 1.27 2.24 -19.42
N GLU A 193 0.06 2.26 -18.88
CA GLU A 193 -1.19 2.29 -19.66
C GLU A 193 -1.32 3.54 -20.53
N TYR A 194 -0.60 4.61 -20.22
CA TYR A 194 -0.59 5.85 -21.00
C TYR A 194 0.43 5.86 -22.14
N LEU A 195 1.27 4.84 -22.28
CA LEU A 195 2.28 4.75 -23.34
C LEU A 195 1.64 4.88 -24.73
N SER A 196 0.49 4.25 -24.96
CA SER A 196 -0.23 4.32 -26.23
C SER A 196 -0.82 5.70 -26.56
N SER A 197 -1.11 6.51 -25.54
CA SER A 197 -1.64 7.87 -25.70
C SER A 197 -0.53 8.92 -25.79
N ASN A 198 0.69 8.59 -25.36
CA ASN A 198 1.79 9.56 -25.25
C ASN A 198 2.12 10.27 -26.56
N PRO A 199 2.13 9.60 -27.76
CA PRO A 199 2.39 10.27 -29.02
C PRO A 199 1.44 11.44 -29.29
N LYS A 200 0.16 11.32 -28.91
CA LYS A 200 -0.85 12.37 -29.10
C LYS A 200 -0.52 13.62 -28.28
N TYR A 201 0.04 13.44 -27.06
CA TYR A 201 0.47 14.55 -26.22
C TYR A 201 1.70 15.25 -26.80
N LEU A 202 2.69 14.48 -27.27
CA LEU A 202 3.90 15.02 -27.88
C LEU A 202 3.59 15.84 -29.13
N LEU A 203 2.67 15.35 -29.97
CA LEU A 203 2.20 16.10 -31.14
C LEU A 203 1.49 17.41 -30.78
N LEU A 204 0.87 17.52 -29.61
CA LEU A 204 0.33 18.79 -29.11
C LEU A 204 1.44 19.75 -28.70
N TYR A 205 2.46 19.29 -27.97
CA TYR A 205 3.63 20.09 -27.62
C TYR A 205 4.31 20.65 -28.88
N ASP A 206 4.51 19.77 -29.88
CA ASP A 206 5.12 20.18 -31.18
C ASP A 206 4.29 21.21 -31.92
N ALA A 207 2.95 21.02 -31.98
CA ALA A 207 2.04 21.94 -32.64
C ALA A 207 2.00 23.32 -31.98
N PHE A 208 2.12 23.39 -30.68
CA PHE A 208 2.25 24.65 -29.95
C PHE A 208 3.66 25.26 -30.09
N GLY A 209 4.68 24.44 -30.35
CA GLY A 209 6.10 24.85 -30.29
C GLY A 209 6.62 24.91 -28.86
N TRP A 210 6.01 24.14 -27.97
CA TRP A 210 6.42 24.05 -26.56
C TRP A 210 7.51 22.99 -26.35
N GLU A 211 8.34 23.20 -25.33
CA GLU A 211 9.29 22.20 -24.90
C GLU A 211 8.56 20.99 -24.31
N ARG A 212 8.96 19.77 -24.72
CA ARG A 212 8.38 18.53 -24.23
C ARG A 212 8.93 18.20 -22.83
N PRO A 213 8.08 17.85 -21.86
CA PRO A 213 8.55 17.35 -20.56
C PRO A 213 9.20 15.96 -20.71
N GLN A 214 9.97 15.56 -19.70
CA GLN A 214 10.49 14.20 -19.60
C GLN A 214 9.40 13.24 -19.14
N TYR A 215 9.36 12.05 -19.74
CA TYR A 215 8.37 11.03 -19.41
C TYR A 215 8.97 9.85 -18.66
N ILE A 216 8.26 9.41 -17.63
CA ILE A 216 8.62 8.29 -16.76
C ILE A 216 7.37 7.41 -16.63
N HIS A 217 7.29 6.35 -17.42
CA HIS A 217 6.18 5.42 -17.33
C HIS A 217 6.50 4.27 -16.39
N LEU A 218 5.63 4.04 -15.41
CA LEU A 218 5.81 2.99 -14.41
C LEU A 218 5.07 1.73 -14.85
N PRO A 219 5.68 0.53 -14.72
CA PRO A 219 5.01 -0.72 -15.00
C PRO A 219 3.80 -0.90 -14.08
N ILE A 220 2.81 -1.67 -14.53
CA ILE A 220 1.63 -1.98 -13.72
C ILE A 220 2.01 -2.81 -12.49
N ILE A 221 1.17 -2.77 -11.45
CA ILE A 221 1.23 -3.69 -10.32
C ILE A 221 0.26 -4.82 -10.59
N ASN A 222 0.76 -6.04 -10.48
CA ASN A 222 -0.01 -7.26 -10.57
C ASN A 222 -0.33 -7.83 -9.18
N GLY A 223 -1.35 -8.68 -9.11
CA GLY A 223 -1.65 -9.52 -7.96
C GLY A 223 -1.62 -10.99 -8.34
N LYS A 224 -1.37 -11.88 -7.37
CA LYS A 224 -1.40 -13.31 -7.53
C LYS A 224 -2.82 -13.83 -7.23
N ASN A 225 -3.44 -14.48 -8.20
CA ASN A 225 -4.76 -15.11 -8.04
C ASN A 225 -4.65 -16.41 -7.20
N PRO A 226 -5.78 -16.91 -6.65
CA PRO A 226 -5.79 -18.17 -5.88
C PRO A 226 -5.29 -19.39 -6.67
N ASP A 227 -5.47 -19.40 -8.00
CA ASP A 227 -4.99 -20.44 -8.90
C ASP A 227 -3.49 -20.32 -9.26
N GLY A 228 -2.81 -19.31 -8.69
CA GLY A 228 -1.39 -19.03 -8.95
C GLY A 228 -1.12 -18.16 -10.19
N SER A 229 -2.14 -17.88 -11.01
CA SER A 229 -1.99 -16.96 -12.15
C SER A 229 -1.78 -15.52 -11.71
N ILE A 230 -1.21 -14.70 -12.59
CA ILE A 230 -0.91 -13.29 -12.32
C ILE A 230 -1.80 -12.42 -13.20
N SER A 231 -2.41 -11.40 -12.60
CA SER A 231 -3.23 -10.41 -13.31
C SER A 231 -3.12 -9.03 -12.66
N LYS A 232 -3.58 -7.98 -13.36
CA LYS A 232 -3.58 -6.61 -12.81
C LYS A 232 -4.21 -6.58 -11.41
N LEU A 233 -3.53 -5.92 -10.47
CA LEU A 233 -3.97 -5.79 -9.07
C LEU A 233 -5.37 -5.16 -9.01
N SER A 234 -6.28 -5.81 -8.30
CA SER A 234 -7.67 -5.39 -8.16
C SER A 234 -8.27 -5.90 -6.85
N LYS A 235 -9.47 -5.45 -6.48
CA LYS A 235 -10.17 -5.82 -5.22
C LYS A 235 -10.28 -7.34 -4.98
N ARG A 236 -10.26 -8.16 -6.03
CA ARG A 236 -10.28 -9.65 -5.90
C ARG A 236 -9.01 -10.23 -5.25
N HIS A 237 -7.94 -9.46 -5.17
CA HIS A 237 -6.68 -9.86 -4.54
C HIS A 237 -6.59 -9.46 -3.06
N GLY A 238 -7.70 -9.00 -2.45
CA GLY A 238 -7.78 -8.55 -1.07
C GLY A 238 -7.79 -7.03 -0.93
N ALA A 239 -7.27 -6.52 0.18
CA ALA A 239 -7.18 -5.08 0.44
C ALA A 239 -6.13 -4.44 -0.49
N VAL A 240 -6.59 -3.65 -1.44
CA VAL A 240 -5.76 -2.98 -2.45
C VAL A 240 -5.84 -1.46 -2.37
N SER A 241 -6.42 -0.93 -1.28
CA SER A 241 -6.41 0.49 -0.96
C SER A 241 -5.59 0.77 0.29
N PHE A 242 -4.98 1.94 0.33
CA PHE A 242 -4.18 2.39 1.46
C PHE A 242 -4.99 2.36 2.77
N GLN A 243 -6.20 2.91 2.75
CA GLN A 243 -7.10 2.96 3.91
C GLN A 243 -7.42 1.56 4.43
N ALA A 244 -7.76 0.63 3.53
CA ALA A 244 -8.08 -0.74 3.93
C ALA A 244 -6.88 -1.49 4.55
N LEU A 245 -5.65 -1.17 4.14
CA LEU A 245 -4.44 -1.71 4.77
C LEU A 245 -4.23 -1.09 6.16
N VAL A 246 -4.41 0.22 6.30
CA VAL A 246 -4.33 0.88 7.63
C VAL A 246 -5.39 0.32 8.57
N GLU A 247 -6.62 0.11 8.12
CA GLU A 247 -7.70 -0.52 8.90
C GLU A 247 -7.36 -1.96 9.32
N GLN A 248 -6.56 -2.68 8.53
CA GLN A 248 -6.02 -3.99 8.88
C GLN A 248 -4.84 -3.92 9.87
N GLY A 249 -4.48 -2.74 10.35
CA GLY A 249 -3.44 -2.55 11.35
C GLY A 249 -2.01 -2.49 10.80
N TYR A 250 -1.84 -2.26 9.48
CA TYR A 250 -0.54 -1.91 8.94
C TYR A 250 -0.22 -0.44 9.25
N LEU A 251 1.06 -0.16 9.54
CA LEU A 251 1.55 1.19 9.74
C LEU A 251 1.62 1.94 8.41
N PRO A 252 1.24 3.22 8.35
CA PRO A 252 1.41 4.03 7.14
C PRO A 252 2.84 3.99 6.59
N GLU A 253 3.84 4.10 7.45
CA GLU A 253 5.26 4.05 7.09
C GLU A 253 5.66 2.69 6.49
N GLY A 254 5.16 1.59 7.06
CA GLY A 254 5.37 0.23 6.54
C GLY A 254 4.77 0.03 5.16
N ILE A 255 3.53 0.53 4.94
CA ILE A 255 2.86 0.49 3.64
C ILE A 255 3.66 1.31 2.61
N ILE A 256 4.07 2.53 2.93
CA ILE A 256 4.82 3.42 2.03
C ILE A 256 6.17 2.81 1.67
N ASN A 257 6.91 2.30 2.64
CA ASN A 257 8.18 1.63 2.38
C ASN A 257 7.98 0.42 1.44
N TYR A 258 6.97 -0.42 1.70
CA TYR A 258 6.68 -1.57 0.85
C TYR A 258 6.28 -1.14 -0.58
N ILE A 259 5.41 -0.11 -0.71
CA ILE A 259 5.00 0.41 -2.02
C ILE A 259 6.20 0.97 -2.80
N ALA A 260 7.16 1.60 -2.13
CA ALA A 260 8.38 2.07 -2.78
C ALA A 260 9.16 0.92 -3.43
N LEU A 261 9.20 -0.26 -2.79
CA LEU A 261 9.87 -1.45 -3.32
C LEU A 261 9.08 -2.15 -4.46
N LEU A 262 7.83 -1.74 -4.73
CA LEU A 262 7.05 -2.30 -5.83
C LEU A 262 7.47 -1.71 -7.19
N GLY A 263 8.52 -2.27 -7.75
CA GLY A 263 9.05 -1.89 -9.05
C GLY A 263 10.19 -0.87 -8.99
N TRP A 264 10.77 -0.67 -7.81
CA TRP A 264 12.02 0.05 -7.63
C TRP A 264 12.95 -0.72 -6.68
N SER A 265 14.24 -0.65 -6.93
CA SER A 265 15.27 -1.19 -6.06
C SER A 265 16.34 -0.15 -5.78
N PRO A 266 16.78 -0.01 -4.53
CA PRO A 266 17.94 0.79 -4.19
C PRO A 266 19.20 0.14 -4.76
N LYS A 267 20.31 0.87 -4.78
CA LYS A 267 21.64 0.32 -5.16
C LYS A 267 22.29 -0.52 -4.05
N THR A 268 21.62 -0.70 -2.94
CA THR A 268 22.06 -1.41 -1.75
C THR A 268 21.12 -2.58 -1.45
N GLU A 269 21.48 -3.44 -0.49
CA GLU A 269 20.61 -4.51 0.01
C GLU A 269 19.61 -4.03 1.05
N GLN A 270 19.60 -2.75 1.37
CA GLN A 270 18.66 -2.16 2.32
C GLN A 270 17.23 -2.21 1.78
N GLU A 271 16.28 -2.66 2.59
CA GLU A 271 14.86 -2.72 2.24
C GLU A 271 13.98 -1.92 3.23
N ILE A 272 14.49 -1.55 4.39
CA ILE A 272 13.74 -0.79 5.40
C ILE A 272 14.22 0.66 5.39
N PHE A 273 13.29 1.56 5.10
CA PHE A 273 13.56 2.98 4.92
C PHE A 273 12.56 3.84 5.68
N SER A 274 13.05 4.93 6.26
CA SER A 274 12.22 6.10 6.56
C SER A 274 11.90 6.87 5.27
N MET A 275 10.97 7.84 5.35
CA MET A 275 10.66 8.72 4.20
C MET A 275 11.93 9.46 3.73
N ASP A 276 12.71 10.02 4.64
CA ASP A 276 13.97 10.72 4.30
C ASP A 276 14.99 9.77 3.67
N GLY A 277 15.05 8.52 4.15
CA GLY A 277 15.88 7.48 3.56
C GLY A 277 15.44 7.12 2.13
N LEU A 278 14.13 7.04 1.88
CA LEU A 278 13.58 6.85 0.53
C LEU A 278 13.94 8.02 -0.39
N ILE A 279 13.75 9.26 0.05
CA ILE A 279 14.10 10.47 -0.74
C ILE A 279 15.59 10.46 -1.10
N ALA A 280 16.46 10.14 -0.14
CA ALA A 280 17.90 10.13 -0.34
C ALA A 280 18.39 9.04 -1.32
N GLN A 281 17.70 7.90 -1.36
CA GLN A 281 18.11 6.74 -2.17
C GLN A 281 17.38 6.64 -3.53
N PHE A 282 16.22 7.34 -3.66
CA PHE A 282 15.39 7.20 -4.84
C PHE A 282 16.09 7.71 -6.10
N SER A 283 16.07 6.90 -7.14
CA SER A 283 16.52 7.30 -8.47
C SER A 283 15.70 6.57 -9.54
N ILE A 284 15.46 7.22 -10.66
CA ILE A 284 14.76 6.62 -11.81
C ILE A 284 15.52 5.41 -12.36
N ALA A 285 16.85 5.41 -12.30
CA ALA A 285 17.67 4.27 -12.71
C ALA A 285 17.42 2.99 -11.91
N GLY A 286 16.83 3.09 -10.71
CA GLY A 286 16.38 1.95 -9.90
C GLY A 286 15.00 1.44 -10.26
N VAL A 287 14.24 2.13 -11.11
CA VAL A 287 12.88 1.71 -11.52
C VAL A 287 12.96 0.59 -12.54
N HIS A 288 12.23 -0.50 -12.29
CA HIS A 288 12.21 -1.67 -13.16
C HIS A 288 11.24 -1.47 -14.32
N LYS A 289 11.55 -2.11 -15.48
CA LYS A 289 10.63 -2.15 -16.64
C LYS A 289 9.52 -3.19 -16.50
N SER A 290 9.76 -4.23 -15.72
CA SER A 290 8.84 -5.35 -15.55
C SER A 290 7.76 -5.03 -14.51
N PRO A 291 6.52 -5.54 -14.70
CA PRO A 291 5.46 -5.44 -13.69
C PRO A 291 5.90 -6.01 -12.33
N ALA A 292 5.61 -5.29 -11.26
CA ALA A 292 5.79 -5.78 -9.91
C ALA A 292 4.58 -6.63 -9.47
N VAL A 293 4.79 -7.62 -8.61
CA VAL A 293 3.72 -8.43 -8.03
C VAL A 293 3.54 -8.04 -6.57
N PHE A 294 2.30 -7.71 -6.20
CA PHE A 294 1.94 -7.42 -4.81
C PHE A 294 1.98 -8.71 -3.99
N ASP A 295 2.76 -8.70 -2.92
CA ASP A 295 2.98 -9.84 -2.03
C ASP A 295 2.70 -9.43 -0.58
N TYR A 296 1.65 -10.03 0.02
CA TYR A 296 1.29 -9.79 1.42
C TYR A 296 2.35 -10.28 2.40
N GLN A 297 3.07 -11.37 2.12
CA GLN A 297 4.13 -11.87 3.01
C GLN A 297 5.27 -10.86 3.10
N LYS A 298 5.63 -10.24 1.96
CA LYS A 298 6.65 -9.18 1.95
C LYS A 298 6.14 -7.91 2.65
N LEU A 299 4.87 -7.54 2.48
CA LEU A 299 4.27 -6.42 3.21
C LEU A 299 4.27 -6.68 4.71
N ASP A 300 3.84 -7.88 5.15
CA ASP A 300 3.86 -8.29 6.55
C ASP A 300 5.26 -8.19 7.15
N TRP A 301 6.28 -8.67 6.41
CA TRP A 301 7.66 -8.59 6.85
C TRP A 301 8.15 -7.13 6.97
N VAL A 302 7.96 -6.30 5.93
CA VAL A 302 8.35 -4.88 5.97
C VAL A 302 7.68 -4.18 7.14
N ASN A 303 6.38 -4.34 7.29
CA ASN A 303 5.62 -3.71 8.35
C ASN A 303 6.03 -4.19 9.75
N GLY A 304 6.31 -5.49 9.91
CA GLY A 304 6.83 -6.06 11.15
C GLY A 304 8.21 -5.47 11.54
N GLN A 305 9.07 -5.17 10.55
CA GLN A 305 10.33 -4.47 10.82
C GLN A 305 10.07 -3.03 11.33
N HIS A 306 9.16 -2.28 10.72
CA HIS A 306 8.79 -0.94 11.21
C HIS A 306 8.22 -0.99 12.62
N ILE A 307 7.34 -1.95 12.94
CA ILE A 307 6.82 -2.16 14.30
C ILE A 307 7.96 -2.46 15.27
N SER A 308 8.86 -3.36 14.91
CA SER A 308 9.98 -3.78 15.77
C SER A 308 10.98 -2.64 16.06
N MET A 309 11.14 -1.71 15.11
CA MET A 309 12.05 -0.55 15.23
C MET A 309 11.40 0.68 15.85
N MET A 310 10.08 0.66 16.06
CA MET A 310 9.33 1.78 16.66
C MET A 310 9.78 2.03 18.10
N ASP A 311 9.71 3.28 18.55
CA ASP A 311 9.90 3.61 19.96
C ASP A 311 8.93 2.81 20.84
N PRO A 312 9.40 2.15 21.92
CA PRO A 312 8.55 1.30 22.75
C PRO A 312 7.35 2.03 23.35
N GLU A 313 7.49 3.29 23.74
CA GLU A 313 6.38 4.07 24.31
C GLU A 313 5.35 4.44 23.25
N GLU A 314 5.80 4.72 22.04
CA GLU A 314 4.91 4.92 20.89
C GLU A 314 4.16 3.63 20.55
N PHE A 315 4.84 2.49 20.52
CA PHE A 315 4.21 1.20 20.30
C PHE A 315 3.15 0.88 21.36
N ILE A 316 3.48 1.05 22.65
CA ILE A 316 2.55 0.83 23.77
C ILE A 316 1.26 1.63 23.59
N ARG A 317 1.39 2.90 23.22
CA ARG A 317 0.24 3.79 23.00
C ARG A 317 -0.57 3.41 21.76
N MET A 318 0.09 3.12 20.64
CA MET A 318 -0.54 2.82 19.37
C MET A 318 -1.22 1.45 19.36
N ALA A 319 -0.65 0.47 20.02
CA ALA A 319 -1.12 -0.91 20.03
C ALA A 319 -2.27 -1.15 21.04
N LEU A 320 -2.41 -0.31 22.08
CA LEU A 320 -3.42 -0.48 23.13
C LEU A 320 -4.87 -0.62 22.60
N PRO A 321 -5.35 0.21 21.64
CA PRO A 321 -6.71 0.07 21.12
C PRO A 321 -6.97 -1.28 20.44
N TYR A 322 -5.94 -1.89 19.87
CA TYR A 322 -6.03 -3.21 19.24
C TYR A 322 -6.08 -4.36 20.26
N ALA A 323 -5.49 -4.17 21.44
CA ALA A 323 -5.42 -5.21 22.46
C ALA A 323 -6.79 -5.55 23.08
N ARG A 324 -7.73 -4.60 23.12
CA ARG A 324 -9.10 -4.75 23.69
C ARG A 324 -9.08 -5.31 25.12
N ILE A 325 -8.16 -4.83 25.95
CA ILE A 325 -7.93 -5.31 27.32
C ILE A 325 -8.48 -4.38 28.40
N GLU A 326 -9.16 -3.30 28.03
CA GLU A 326 -9.77 -2.34 28.96
C GLU A 326 -10.70 -3.07 29.97
N GLY A 327 -10.55 -2.76 31.25
CA GLY A 327 -11.29 -3.39 32.33
C GLY A 327 -10.92 -4.85 32.64
N THR A 328 -9.89 -5.40 31.99
CA THR A 328 -9.43 -6.76 32.23
C THR A 328 -8.23 -6.82 33.18
N PHE A 329 -7.89 -8.02 33.68
CA PHE A 329 -6.69 -8.25 34.50
C PHE A 329 -5.36 -7.99 33.79
N LEU A 330 -5.37 -7.88 32.46
CA LEU A 330 -4.19 -7.57 31.65
C LEU A 330 -3.92 -6.07 31.50
N GLU A 331 -4.93 -5.21 31.70
CA GLU A 331 -4.79 -3.76 31.56
C GLU A 331 -3.62 -3.18 32.38
N PRO A 332 -3.50 -3.47 33.72
CA PRO A 332 -2.36 -3.00 34.51
C PRO A 332 -1.01 -3.60 34.12
N LYS A 333 -1.02 -4.67 33.33
CA LYS A 333 0.17 -5.38 32.84
C LYS A 333 0.48 -5.08 31.36
N TRP A 334 -0.25 -4.13 30.76
CA TRP A 334 -0.16 -3.84 29.31
C TRP A 334 1.26 -3.51 28.87
N ARG A 335 1.99 -2.69 29.62
CA ARG A 335 3.38 -2.33 29.29
C ARG A 335 4.27 -3.57 29.09
N LYS A 336 4.16 -4.53 29.98
CA LYS A 336 4.90 -5.80 29.87
C LYS A 336 4.43 -6.61 28.66
N LEU A 337 3.12 -6.75 28.49
CA LEU A 337 2.56 -7.52 27.37
C LEU A 337 2.94 -6.91 26.02
N ALA A 338 2.87 -5.58 25.89
CA ALA A 338 3.27 -4.86 24.69
C ALA A 338 4.75 -5.12 24.34
N SER A 339 5.66 -5.06 25.32
CA SER A 339 7.08 -5.33 25.07
C SER A 339 7.36 -6.74 24.53
N LEU A 340 6.51 -7.71 24.89
CA LEU A 340 6.59 -9.09 24.38
C LEU A 340 6.03 -9.23 22.97
N LEU A 341 5.09 -8.36 22.57
CA LEU A 341 4.40 -8.39 21.28
C LEU A 341 5.16 -7.68 20.17
N GLN A 342 5.84 -6.56 20.49
CA GLN A 342 6.38 -5.62 19.50
C GLN A 342 7.25 -6.29 18.43
N SER A 343 8.10 -7.24 18.78
CA SER A 343 8.95 -7.97 17.83
C SER A 343 8.31 -9.26 17.27
N ARG A 344 7.03 -9.51 17.54
CA ARG A 344 6.36 -10.80 17.25
C ARG A 344 5.07 -10.66 16.46
N ILE A 345 4.75 -9.46 16.03
CA ILE A 345 3.59 -9.17 15.18
C ILE A 345 4.05 -8.48 13.90
N SER A 346 3.33 -8.76 12.84
CA SER A 346 3.53 -8.13 11.52
C SER A 346 2.57 -6.95 11.32
N LYS A 347 1.46 -6.92 12.04
CA LYS A 347 0.45 -5.85 12.04
C LYS A 347 -0.31 -5.82 13.36
N LEU A 348 -0.83 -4.65 13.70
CA LEU A 348 -1.48 -4.43 15.00
C LEU A 348 -2.74 -5.27 15.19
N SER A 349 -3.45 -5.62 14.13
CA SER A 349 -4.65 -6.48 14.21
C SER A 349 -4.39 -7.92 14.62
N GLU A 350 -3.13 -8.37 14.66
CA GLU A 350 -2.77 -9.70 15.17
C GLU A 350 -2.82 -9.80 16.71
N ILE A 351 -2.77 -8.67 17.40
CA ILE A 351 -2.67 -8.62 18.87
C ILE A 351 -3.75 -9.45 19.56
N PRO A 352 -5.06 -9.31 19.24
CA PRO A 352 -6.11 -10.09 19.93
C PRO A 352 -5.89 -11.61 19.82
N GLU A 353 -5.50 -12.10 18.65
CA GLU A 353 -5.22 -13.52 18.42
C GLU A 353 -4.00 -13.97 19.24
N LYS A 354 -2.91 -13.20 19.20
CA LYS A 354 -1.66 -13.51 19.92
C LYS A 354 -1.81 -13.57 21.44
N ILE A 355 -2.78 -12.88 22.01
CA ILE A 355 -3.04 -12.84 23.46
C ILE A 355 -4.27 -13.64 23.89
N SER A 356 -5.03 -14.21 22.96
CA SER A 356 -6.30 -14.92 23.23
C SER A 356 -6.15 -16.03 24.27
N PHE A 357 -5.03 -16.75 24.27
CA PHE A 357 -4.72 -17.81 25.21
C PHE A 357 -4.63 -17.33 26.67
N LEU A 358 -4.33 -16.04 26.91
CA LEU A 358 -4.31 -15.46 28.24
C LEU A 358 -5.72 -15.40 28.86
N PHE A 359 -6.75 -15.19 28.05
CA PHE A 359 -8.14 -15.15 28.47
C PHE A 359 -8.76 -16.55 28.55
N GLN A 360 -8.49 -17.38 27.55
CA GLN A 360 -9.04 -18.73 27.46
C GLN A 360 -7.95 -19.70 27.00
N LEU A 361 -7.62 -20.69 27.87
CA LEU A 361 -6.71 -21.76 27.50
C LEU A 361 -7.32 -22.55 26.34
N PRO A 362 -6.69 -22.59 25.14
CA PRO A 362 -7.16 -23.43 24.04
C PRO A 362 -7.11 -24.91 24.40
N ASP A 363 -7.91 -25.71 23.71
CA ASP A 363 -7.70 -27.15 23.76
C ASP A 363 -6.40 -27.53 23.02
N TYR A 364 -5.63 -28.44 23.58
CA TYR A 364 -4.33 -28.83 23.03
C TYR A 364 -4.03 -30.32 23.25
N ASP A 365 -3.29 -30.88 22.29
CA ASP A 365 -2.84 -32.26 22.36
C ASP A 365 -1.66 -32.40 23.33
N THR A 366 -1.69 -33.45 24.13
CA THR A 366 -0.60 -33.80 25.06
C THR A 366 0.69 -34.19 24.33
N GLU A 367 0.64 -34.62 23.07
CA GLU A 367 1.85 -34.84 22.24
C GLU A 367 2.76 -33.60 22.14
N LEU A 368 2.22 -32.39 22.31
CA LEU A 368 3.02 -31.16 22.34
C LEU A 368 4.06 -31.11 23.46
N PHE A 369 3.86 -31.88 24.54
CA PHE A 369 4.83 -32.00 25.62
C PHE A 369 6.07 -32.78 25.21
N VAL A 370 5.98 -33.65 24.20
CA VAL A 370 7.12 -34.41 23.69
C VAL A 370 7.98 -33.50 22.81
N ASN A 371 9.21 -33.25 23.22
CA ASN A 371 10.13 -32.37 22.51
C ASN A 371 11.57 -32.87 22.54
N LYS A 372 12.08 -33.24 21.37
CA LYS A 372 13.45 -33.78 21.22
C LYS A 372 14.53 -32.80 21.70
N LYS A 373 14.36 -31.48 21.40
CA LYS A 373 15.33 -30.44 21.77
C LYS A 373 15.41 -30.28 23.30
N ASN A 374 14.28 -30.35 23.99
CA ASN A 374 14.18 -30.24 25.43
C ASN A 374 14.31 -31.60 26.13
N LYS A 375 14.46 -32.71 25.40
CA LYS A 375 14.51 -34.08 25.91
C LYS A 375 13.31 -34.41 26.83
N SER A 376 12.13 -33.88 26.48
CA SER A 376 10.91 -34.08 27.29
C SER A 376 10.05 -35.20 26.70
N THR A 377 9.48 -36.02 27.63
CA THR A 377 8.44 -37.02 27.38
C THR A 377 7.19 -36.65 28.18
N LEU A 378 6.11 -37.41 28.04
CA LEU A 378 4.90 -37.20 28.83
C LEU A 378 5.17 -37.37 30.32
N GLU A 379 5.91 -38.45 30.72
CA GLU A 379 6.25 -38.76 32.11
C GLU A 379 7.16 -37.69 32.73
N THR A 380 8.23 -37.28 32.00
CA THR A 380 9.14 -36.25 32.52
C THR A 380 8.44 -34.90 32.64
N SER A 381 7.53 -34.60 31.73
CA SER A 381 6.72 -33.36 31.78
C SER A 381 5.77 -33.39 33.00
N ALA A 382 5.09 -34.49 33.26
CA ALA A 382 4.23 -34.62 34.42
C ALA A 382 5.01 -34.50 35.75
N ALA A 383 6.19 -35.13 35.85
CA ALA A 383 7.06 -35.01 37.00
C ALA A 383 7.54 -33.57 37.26
N ILE A 384 7.94 -32.87 36.20
CA ILE A 384 8.34 -31.46 36.27
C ILE A 384 7.17 -30.58 36.74
N LEU A 385 5.98 -30.77 36.17
CA LEU A 385 4.80 -29.98 36.54
C LEU A 385 4.40 -30.14 38.00
N ARG A 386 4.44 -31.37 38.57
CA ARG A 386 4.16 -31.59 39.99
C ARG A 386 5.12 -30.77 40.87
N GLN A 387 6.43 -30.85 40.61
CA GLN A 387 7.41 -30.15 41.41
C GLN A 387 7.34 -28.60 41.17
N ALA A 388 7.01 -28.17 39.98
CA ALA A 388 6.79 -26.75 39.70
C ALA A 388 5.59 -26.20 40.48
N ILE A 389 4.49 -26.96 40.58
CA ILE A 389 3.30 -26.56 41.37
C ILE A 389 3.68 -26.44 42.83
N ASP A 390 4.39 -27.46 43.41
CA ASP A 390 4.80 -27.44 44.81
C ASP A 390 5.62 -26.17 45.13
N CYS A 391 6.60 -25.83 44.29
CA CYS A 391 7.42 -24.65 44.50
C CYS A 391 6.64 -23.37 44.32
N LEU A 392 5.87 -23.23 43.22
CA LEU A 392 5.12 -22.03 42.88
C LEU A 392 3.98 -21.76 43.89
N SER A 393 3.37 -22.80 44.45
CA SER A 393 2.33 -22.64 45.46
C SER A 393 2.84 -21.99 46.77
N ALA A 394 4.13 -22.08 47.06
CA ALA A 394 4.75 -21.46 48.21
C ALA A 394 5.12 -19.98 47.96
N VAL A 395 5.14 -19.53 46.72
CA VAL A 395 5.53 -18.16 46.34
C VAL A 395 4.46 -17.17 46.80
N GLN A 396 4.84 -16.16 47.57
CA GLN A 396 3.96 -15.07 48.00
C GLN A 396 4.07 -13.86 47.08
N ASP A 397 5.31 -13.48 46.71
CA ASP A 397 5.58 -12.39 45.75
C ASP A 397 5.61 -12.95 44.32
N TRP A 398 4.53 -12.68 43.54
CA TRP A 398 4.37 -13.17 42.17
C TRP A 398 5.02 -12.25 41.15
N SER A 399 6.22 -11.72 41.49
CA SER A 399 7.05 -10.94 40.59
C SER A 399 7.84 -11.80 39.60
N GLU A 400 8.23 -11.25 38.47
CA GLU A 400 9.03 -11.97 37.46
C GLU A 400 10.37 -12.42 38.03
N GLU A 401 10.99 -11.62 38.86
CA GLU A 401 12.27 -11.92 39.51
C GLU A 401 12.14 -13.13 40.44
N THR A 402 11.12 -13.15 41.31
CA THR A 402 10.86 -14.25 42.25
C THR A 402 10.47 -15.53 41.50
N LEU A 403 9.64 -15.44 40.46
CA LEU A 403 9.25 -16.58 39.62
C LEU A 403 10.46 -17.18 38.88
N LEU A 404 11.33 -16.34 38.34
CA LEU A 404 12.56 -16.76 37.66
C LEU A 404 13.50 -17.45 38.65
N GLY A 405 13.70 -16.86 39.83
CA GLY A 405 14.52 -17.42 40.90
C GLY A 405 14.04 -18.80 41.33
N THR A 406 12.73 -18.93 41.64
CA THR A 406 12.09 -20.17 42.05
C THR A 406 12.25 -21.29 41.01
N LEU A 407 12.00 -21.00 39.72
CA LEU A 407 12.16 -22.01 38.66
C LEU A 407 13.63 -22.33 38.37
N THR A 408 14.54 -21.37 38.55
CA THR A 408 15.97 -21.60 38.38
C THR A 408 16.52 -22.52 39.50
N GLU A 409 16.12 -22.31 40.76
CA GLU A 409 16.45 -23.18 41.87
C GLU A 409 15.90 -24.61 41.67
N LEU A 410 14.64 -24.70 41.21
CA LEU A 410 14.03 -25.99 40.88
C LEU A 410 14.82 -26.71 39.77
N ALA A 411 15.23 -26.01 38.72
CA ALA A 411 16.04 -26.58 37.65
C ALA A 411 17.37 -27.12 38.19
N GLY A 412 18.05 -26.36 39.06
CA GLY A 412 19.28 -26.77 39.70
C GLY A 412 19.10 -28.04 40.56
N ARG A 413 18.03 -28.13 41.37
CA ARG A 413 17.71 -29.30 42.17
C ARG A 413 17.45 -30.55 41.34
N LEU A 414 16.86 -30.39 40.14
CA LEU A 414 16.57 -31.48 39.21
C LEU A 414 17.72 -31.81 38.26
N GLY A 415 18.83 -31.06 38.30
CA GLY A 415 19.95 -31.25 37.39
C GLY A 415 19.58 -30.87 35.93
N LEU A 416 18.57 -30.02 35.75
CA LEU A 416 18.08 -29.61 34.45
C LEU A 416 18.56 -28.18 34.08
N LYS A 417 18.62 -27.89 32.79
CA LYS A 417 18.68 -26.49 32.30
C LYS A 417 17.28 -25.88 32.43
N LEU A 418 17.21 -24.54 32.50
CA LEU A 418 15.93 -23.82 32.65
C LEU A 418 14.97 -24.10 31.48
N GLY A 419 15.44 -24.19 30.23
CA GLY A 419 14.61 -24.46 29.05
C GLY A 419 13.81 -25.75 29.11
N PRO A 420 14.43 -26.93 29.38
CA PRO A 420 13.73 -28.18 29.61
C PRO A 420 12.71 -28.16 30.75
N LEU A 421 12.98 -27.41 31.82
CA LEU A 421 12.04 -27.26 32.95
C LEU A 421 10.85 -26.36 32.57
N THR A 422 11.10 -25.23 31.92
CA THR A 422 10.07 -24.27 31.58
C THR A 422 9.22 -24.68 30.38
N TRP A 423 9.65 -25.65 29.57
CA TRP A 423 8.90 -26.15 28.42
C TRP A 423 7.52 -26.68 28.81
N PRO A 424 7.36 -27.68 29.68
CA PRO A 424 6.05 -28.18 30.08
C PRO A 424 5.23 -27.15 30.85
N VAL A 425 5.87 -26.29 31.64
CA VAL A 425 5.21 -25.17 32.32
C VAL A 425 4.54 -24.25 31.33
N ARG A 426 5.29 -23.76 30.31
CA ARG A 426 4.77 -22.88 29.29
C ARG A 426 3.64 -23.50 28.48
N LEU A 427 3.77 -24.77 28.09
CA LEU A 427 2.72 -25.49 27.38
C LEU A 427 1.43 -25.62 28.19
N SER A 428 1.54 -26.00 29.48
CA SER A 428 0.37 -26.09 30.36
C SER A 428 -0.35 -24.73 30.51
N LEU A 429 0.42 -23.64 30.56
CA LEU A 429 -0.12 -22.29 30.71
C LEU A 429 -0.77 -21.73 29.43
N SER A 430 -0.30 -22.13 28.26
CA SER A 430 -0.70 -21.53 26.98
C SER A 430 -1.41 -22.46 26.01
N GLY A 431 -1.13 -23.77 26.05
CA GLY A 431 -1.56 -24.72 25.02
C GLY A 431 -0.89 -24.53 23.65
N LEU A 432 0.16 -23.69 23.56
CA LEU A 432 0.75 -23.25 22.28
C LEU A 432 2.24 -23.59 22.19
N LEU A 433 2.69 -23.97 20.99
CA LEU A 433 4.11 -24.17 20.68
C LEU A 433 4.91 -22.86 20.67
N ALA A 434 4.30 -21.75 20.30
CA ALA A 434 4.91 -20.42 20.26
C ALA A 434 4.01 -19.40 20.98
N THR A 435 4.60 -18.58 21.82
CA THR A 435 3.92 -17.55 22.62
C THR A 435 4.71 -16.25 22.57
N PRO A 436 4.06 -15.09 22.77
CA PRO A 436 4.76 -13.81 22.86
C PRO A 436 5.84 -13.79 23.93
N GLY A 437 5.62 -14.43 25.08
CA GLY A 437 6.57 -14.54 26.19
C GLY A 437 6.97 -15.98 26.52
N GLY A 438 7.94 -16.14 27.42
CA GLY A 438 8.33 -17.41 28.04
C GLY A 438 7.38 -17.83 29.18
N ALA A 439 7.70 -18.94 29.85
CA ALA A 439 6.90 -19.43 30.97
C ALA A 439 6.79 -18.40 32.11
N ILE A 440 7.88 -17.72 32.45
CA ILE A 440 7.92 -16.72 33.51
C ILE A 440 7.00 -15.52 33.16
N ASP A 441 7.11 -15.01 31.93
CA ASP A 441 6.26 -13.91 31.47
C ASP A 441 4.77 -14.29 31.56
N ILE A 442 4.42 -15.51 31.16
CA ILE A 442 3.02 -15.99 31.15
C ILE A 442 2.52 -16.21 32.59
N LEU A 443 3.35 -16.79 33.51
CA LEU A 443 3.03 -16.88 34.92
C LEU A 443 2.69 -15.52 35.52
N TYR A 444 3.56 -14.51 35.25
CA TYR A 444 3.35 -13.15 35.71
C TYR A 444 2.04 -12.53 35.14
N LEU A 445 1.81 -12.70 33.83
CA LEU A 445 0.64 -12.15 33.16
C LEU A 445 -0.67 -12.78 33.69
N LEU A 446 -0.74 -14.11 33.84
CA LEU A 446 -1.92 -14.80 34.32
C LEU A 446 -2.17 -14.58 35.82
N GLY A 447 -1.13 -14.37 36.60
CA GLY A 447 -1.20 -14.34 38.05
C GLY A 447 -1.26 -15.73 38.68
N ARG A 448 -1.19 -15.76 40.02
CA ARG A 448 -0.98 -17.00 40.81
C ARG A 448 -2.10 -18.02 40.64
N GLU A 449 -3.33 -17.59 40.83
CA GLU A 449 -4.50 -18.48 40.86
C GLU A 449 -4.70 -19.21 39.52
N GLU A 450 -4.78 -18.45 38.42
CA GLU A 450 -5.02 -19.01 37.09
C GLU A 450 -3.81 -19.84 36.61
N SER A 451 -2.58 -19.45 36.98
CA SER A 451 -1.38 -20.21 36.64
C SER A 451 -1.39 -21.59 37.29
N LEU A 452 -1.63 -21.69 38.61
CA LEU A 452 -1.67 -22.97 39.32
C LEU A 452 -2.78 -23.86 38.77
N LYS A 453 -3.96 -23.32 38.53
CA LYS A 453 -5.09 -24.05 37.94
C LYS A 453 -4.75 -24.64 36.55
N ARG A 454 -4.05 -23.88 35.68
CA ARG A 454 -3.63 -24.40 34.38
C ARG A 454 -2.54 -25.48 34.48
N LEU A 455 -1.61 -25.33 35.39
CA LEU A 455 -0.59 -26.36 35.64
C LEU A 455 -1.20 -27.67 36.14
N GLU A 456 -2.14 -27.60 37.07
CA GLU A 456 -2.90 -28.77 37.55
C GLU A 456 -3.71 -29.43 36.43
N ASN A 457 -4.33 -28.64 35.57
CA ASN A 457 -5.02 -29.15 34.37
C ASN A 457 -4.05 -29.87 33.43
N GLY A 458 -2.85 -29.33 33.23
CA GLY A 458 -1.79 -29.96 32.43
C GLY A 458 -1.42 -31.33 32.94
N ILE A 459 -1.25 -31.50 34.29
CA ILE A 459 -0.99 -32.80 34.90
C ILE A 459 -2.14 -33.77 34.64
N ARG A 460 -3.38 -33.34 34.91
CA ARG A 460 -4.58 -34.21 34.70
C ARG A 460 -4.67 -34.69 33.24
N ARG A 461 -4.34 -33.87 32.25
CA ARG A 461 -4.32 -34.28 30.85
C ARG A 461 -3.27 -35.32 30.55
N LEU A 462 -2.06 -35.18 31.12
CA LEU A 462 -0.96 -36.14 30.95
C LEU A 462 -1.25 -37.47 31.61
N GLU A 463 -1.87 -37.47 32.80
CA GLU A 463 -2.23 -38.70 33.54
C GLU A 463 -3.38 -39.46 32.84
N ASN A 464 -4.39 -38.79 32.34
CA ASN A 464 -5.51 -39.43 31.65
C ASN A 464 -5.07 -40.14 30.36
N LYS A 465 -4.07 -39.62 29.64
CA LYS A 465 -3.55 -40.26 28.42
C LYS A 465 -2.76 -41.54 28.76
N ASN A 466 -1.93 -41.51 29.80
CA ASN A 466 -1.19 -42.70 30.21
C ASN A 466 -2.15 -43.87 30.57
N LEU A 467 -3.35 -43.61 31.09
CA LEU A 467 -4.36 -44.61 31.38
C LEU A 467 -5.06 -45.19 30.14
N VAL A 468 -5.00 -44.49 29.00
CA VAL A 468 -5.60 -44.93 27.72
C VAL A 468 -4.60 -45.74 26.91
N ASP A 469 -3.31 -45.39 26.99
CA ASP A 469 -2.24 -46.08 26.25
C ASP A 469 -1.80 -47.41 26.93
N GLU A 470 -2.17 -47.64 28.21
CA GLU A 470 -1.96 -48.92 28.94
C GLU A 470 -3.10 -49.94 28.78
N LYS A 471 -4.18 -49.61 28.02
CA LYS A 471 -5.28 -50.54 27.71
C LYS A 471 -5.23 -50.94 26.22
#